data_2eb6b80ece20edde2c8f95a4e52ffd52
#
_entry.id   2eb6b80ece20edde2c8f95a4e52ffd52
#
_cell.length_a   1.000
_cell.length_b   1.000
_cell.length_c   1.000
_cell.angle_alpha   90.00
_cell.angle_beta   90.00
_cell.angle_gamma   90.00
#
_symmetry.space_group_name_H-M   'P 1'
#
loop_
_entity.id
_entity.type
_entity.pdbx_description
1 polymer ?
#
loop_
_entity_poly.entity_id
_entity_poly.type
_entity_poly.pdbx_seq_one_letter_code
_entity_poly.pdbx_strand_id
1 'polypeptide(L)'
;MKSLIPTKNKILSVNETYSKLDETKISKPIMTKYEFNQIISQRATMIAHGSPPFVNIENKIKSNFELRSIAIKELIEGKLPFIIKRSLPNNKYELYRVRDLDLVSVQHMINKYI
;
A
#
# COMPACT_ATOMS: atom_id res chain seq x y z
N MET A 1 9.65 2.66 9.90
CA MET A 1 9.99 3.47 8.72
C MET A 1 8.97 3.23 7.61
N LYS A 2 8.50 4.28 6.99
CA LYS A 2 7.55 4.17 5.89
C LYS A 2 8.27 3.83 4.60
N SER A 3 7.72 2.86 3.86
CA SER A 3 8.26 2.49 2.55
C SER A 3 7.53 3.25 1.45
N LEU A 4 8.28 3.81 0.53
CA LEU A 4 7.74 4.46 -0.66
C LEU A 4 7.59 3.42 -1.76
N ILE A 5 6.39 3.33 -2.36
CA ILE A 5 6.15 2.47 -3.52
C ILE A 5 6.33 3.32 -4.77
N PRO A 6 7.45 3.18 -5.48
CA PRO A 6 7.74 4.04 -6.62
C PRO A 6 7.05 3.55 -7.89
N THR A 7 6.49 4.48 -8.65
CA THR A 7 6.10 4.26 -10.04
C THR A 7 7.26 4.60 -10.97
N LYS A 8 8.23 5.35 -10.49
CA LYS A 8 9.49 5.69 -11.15
C LYS A 8 10.61 5.67 -10.12
N ASN A 9 11.85 5.42 -10.57
CA ASN A 9 13.02 5.28 -9.69
C ASN A 9 13.53 6.64 -9.22
N LYS A 10 12.72 7.37 -8.47
CA LYS A 10 13.14 8.64 -7.87
C LYS A 10 13.09 8.52 -6.36
N ILE A 11 14.23 8.77 -5.72
CA ILE A 11 14.35 8.81 -4.27
C ILE A 11 14.03 10.22 -3.80
N LEU A 12 13.11 10.33 -2.85
CA LEU A 12 12.73 11.60 -2.25
C LEU A 12 13.37 11.76 -0.88
N SER A 13 13.75 12.98 -0.52
CA SER A 13 14.16 13.27 0.84
C SER A 13 12.95 13.17 1.78
N VAL A 14 13.22 13.01 3.09
CA VAL A 14 12.15 12.95 4.10
C VAL A 14 11.31 14.24 4.08
N ASN A 15 11.95 15.39 3.97
CA ASN A 15 11.25 16.68 3.95
C ASN A 15 10.36 16.81 2.71
N GLU A 16 10.84 16.41 1.55
CA GLU A 16 10.04 16.42 0.32
C GLU A 16 8.83 15.52 0.45
N THR A 17 9.01 14.33 1.04
CA THR A 17 7.92 13.37 1.25
C THR A 17 6.84 13.96 2.14
N TYR A 18 7.19 14.54 3.28
CA TYR A 18 6.20 15.14 4.19
C TYR A 18 5.50 16.34 3.57
N SER A 19 6.23 17.21 2.87
CA SER A 19 5.65 18.33 2.14
C SER A 19 4.60 17.86 1.14
N LYS A 20 4.92 16.85 0.36
CA LYS A 20 4.00 16.30 -0.65
C LYS A 20 2.79 15.62 -0.03
N LEU A 21 2.94 14.96 1.11
CA LEU A 21 1.82 14.35 1.81
C LEU A 21 0.81 15.37 2.33
N ASP A 22 1.28 16.56 2.68
CA ASP A 22 0.43 17.62 3.23
C ASP A 22 -0.15 18.55 2.17
N GLU A 23 0.24 18.42 0.90
CA GLU A 23 -0.32 19.22 -0.19
C GLU A 23 -1.77 18.85 -0.48
N THR A 24 -2.55 19.84 -0.98
CA THR A 24 -3.89 19.57 -1.52
C THR A 24 -3.82 18.66 -2.71
N LYS A 25 -4.64 17.60 -2.71
CA LYS A 25 -4.63 16.59 -3.76
C LYS A 25 -5.61 16.91 -4.87
N ILE A 26 -5.23 16.60 -6.10
CA ILE A 26 -6.07 16.71 -7.28
C ILE A 26 -6.83 15.39 -7.51
N SER A 27 -6.14 14.25 -7.36
CA SER A 27 -6.75 12.94 -7.53
C SER A 27 -7.62 12.58 -6.33
N LYS A 28 -8.59 11.69 -6.54
CA LYS A 28 -9.49 11.23 -5.49
C LYS A 28 -8.76 10.29 -4.52
N PRO A 29 -9.05 10.36 -3.21
CA PRO A 29 -8.42 9.49 -2.21
C PRO A 29 -9.03 8.09 -2.21
N ILE A 30 -9.13 7.47 -3.36
CA ILE A 30 -9.67 6.14 -3.57
C ILE A 30 -8.58 5.25 -4.15
N MET A 31 -8.34 4.09 -3.53
CA MET A 31 -7.35 3.14 -4.03
C MET A 31 -7.82 2.50 -5.33
N THR A 32 -6.95 2.49 -6.35
CA THR A 32 -7.24 1.82 -7.61
C THR A 32 -6.92 0.32 -7.51
N LYS A 33 -7.48 -0.47 -8.43
CA LYS A 33 -7.18 -1.92 -8.51
C LYS A 33 -5.70 -2.18 -8.74
N TYR A 34 -5.06 -1.35 -9.55
CA TYR A 34 -3.63 -1.46 -9.82
C TYR A 34 -2.81 -1.23 -8.55
N GLU A 35 -3.13 -0.16 -7.81
CA GLU A 35 -2.46 0.16 -6.54
C GLU A 35 -2.66 -0.95 -5.53
N PHE A 36 -3.87 -1.48 -5.42
CA PHE A 36 -4.19 -2.59 -4.53
C PHE A 36 -3.31 -3.81 -4.84
N ASN A 37 -3.28 -4.24 -6.10
CA ASN A 37 -2.50 -5.41 -6.50
C ASN A 37 -1.02 -5.22 -6.23
N GLN A 38 -0.48 -4.04 -6.51
CA GLN A 38 0.91 -3.72 -6.29
C GLN A 38 1.28 -3.77 -4.80
N ILE A 39 0.47 -3.16 -3.95
CA ILE A 39 0.70 -3.12 -2.51
C ILE A 39 0.63 -4.52 -1.91
N ILE A 40 -0.42 -5.27 -2.23
CA ILE A 40 -0.62 -6.60 -1.66
C ILE A 40 0.48 -7.57 -2.12
N SER A 41 0.87 -7.52 -3.39
CA SER A 41 1.95 -8.36 -3.91
C SER A 41 3.29 -8.02 -3.26
N GLN A 42 3.59 -6.75 -3.10
CA GLN A 42 4.83 -6.30 -2.48
C GLN A 42 4.88 -6.69 -1.01
N ARG A 43 3.79 -6.48 -0.27
CA ARG A 43 3.75 -6.86 1.16
C ARG A 43 3.83 -8.37 1.35
N ALA A 44 3.11 -9.14 0.53
CA ALA A 44 3.18 -10.60 0.56
C ALA A 44 4.60 -11.10 0.32
N THR A 45 5.32 -10.51 -0.64
CA THR A 45 6.72 -10.83 -0.92
C THR A 45 7.60 -10.52 0.28
N MET A 46 7.40 -9.38 0.93
CA MET A 46 8.16 -9.01 2.14
C MET A 46 7.95 -10.02 3.26
N ILE A 47 6.72 -10.45 3.49
CA ILE A 47 6.40 -11.45 4.52
C ILE A 47 7.04 -12.80 4.17
N ALA A 48 7.00 -13.19 2.91
CA ALA A 48 7.63 -14.43 2.44
C ALA A 48 9.15 -14.43 2.66
N HIS A 49 9.77 -13.26 2.62
CA HIS A 49 11.21 -13.09 2.85
C HIS A 49 11.57 -12.87 4.33
N GLY A 50 10.63 -13.04 5.24
CA GLY A 50 10.90 -13.03 6.68
C GLY A 50 10.49 -11.79 7.43
N SER A 51 9.84 -10.81 6.79
CA SER A 51 9.33 -9.65 7.52
C SER A 51 8.22 -10.06 8.47
N PRO A 52 8.25 -9.58 9.73
CA PRO A 52 7.20 -9.93 10.70
C PRO A 52 5.87 -9.28 10.29
N PRO A 53 4.77 -10.04 10.33
CA PRO A 53 3.44 -9.46 10.09
C PRO A 53 3.03 -8.50 11.20
N PHE A 54 2.22 -7.50 10.84
CA PHE A 54 1.68 -6.52 11.80
C PHE A 54 0.36 -6.97 12.42
N VAL A 55 -0.17 -8.11 11.98
CA VAL A 55 -1.37 -8.72 12.54
C VAL A 55 -1.03 -10.08 13.16
N ASN A 56 -1.85 -10.53 14.11
CA ASN A 56 -1.63 -11.83 14.72
C ASN A 56 -1.93 -12.96 13.76
N ILE A 57 -0.98 -13.91 13.68
CA ILE A 57 -1.14 -15.12 12.87
C ILE A 57 -1.17 -16.31 13.82
N GLU A 58 -2.22 -17.12 13.71
CA GLU A 58 -2.38 -18.30 14.56
C GLU A 58 -1.65 -19.52 14.02
N ASN A 59 -1.50 -19.62 12.70
CA ASN A 59 -0.93 -20.77 12.02
C ASN A 59 0.26 -20.40 11.16
N LYS A 60 1.10 -21.40 10.85
CA LYS A 60 2.18 -21.22 9.88
C LYS A 60 1.62 -20.89 8.50
N ILE A 61 2.29 -19.98 7.82
CA ILE A 61 1.94 -19.61 6.46
C ILE A 61 2.31 -20.76 5.52
N LYS A 62 1.33 -21.30 4.80
CA LYS A 62 1.51 -22.46 3.95
C LYS A 62 1.39 -22.19 2.45
N SER A 63 0.84 -21.04 2.05
CA SER A 63 0.56 -20.75 0.66
C SER A 63 0.63 -19.26 0.35
N ASN A 64 0.73 -18.94 -0.94
CA ASN A 64 0.68 -17.54 -1.40
C ASN A 64 -0.67 -16.88 -1.11
N PHE A 65 -1.75 -17.67 -1.09
CA PHE A 65 -3.07 -17.18 -0.73
C PHE A 65 -3.08 -16.66 0.71
N GLU A 66 -2.48 -17.40 1.64
CA GLU A 66 -2.38 -16.98 3.05
C GLU A 66 -1.54 -15.71 3.21
N LEU A 67 -0.44 -15.59 2.47
CA LEU A 67 0.40 -14.39 2.46
C LEU A 67 -0.40 -13.17 2.04
N ARG A 68 -1.19 -13.31 0.97
CA ARG A 68 -2.04 -12.23 0.48
C ARG A 68 -3.16 -11.89 1.45
N SER A 69 -3.75 -12.89 2.10
CA SER A 69 -4.76 -12.69 3.14
C SER A 69 -4.22 -11.87 4.30
N ILE A 70 -3.01 -12.15 4.75
CA ILE A 70 -2.34 -11.40 5.82
C ILE A 70 -2.11 -9.96 5.39
N ALA A 71 -1.58 -9.75 4.18
CA ALA A 71 -1.35 -8.42 3.65
C ALA A 71 -2.64 -7.60 3.57
N ILE A 72 -3.74 -8.22 3.15
CA ILE A 72 -5.05 -7.58 3.06
C ILE A 72 -5.59 -7.21 4.45
N LYS A 73 -5.42 -8.08 5.45
CA LYS A 73 -5.79 -7.75 6.83
C LYS A 73 -5.03 -6.54 7.34
N GLU A 74 -3.73 -6.48 7.08
CA GLU A 74 -2.92 -5.32 7.43
C GLU A 74 -3.40 -4.04 6.74
N LEU A 75 -3.79 -4.15 5.48
CA LEU A 75 -4.34 -3.02 4.72
C LEU A 75 -5.64 -2.51 5.33
N ILE A 76 -6.57 -3.40 5.65
CA ILE A 76 -7.87 -3.05 6.24
C ILE A 76 -7.68 -2.37 7.59
N GLU A 77 -6.74 -2.86 8.41
CA GLU A 77 -6.47 -2.30 9.73
C GLU A 77 -5.64 -1.02 9.70
N GLY A 78 -5.22 -0.59 8.51
CA GLY A 78 -4.43 0.63 8.35
C GLY A 78 -3.01 0.53 8.91
N LYS A 79 -2.45 -0.66 8.96
CA LYS A 79 -1.12 -0.92 9.54
C LYS A 79 0.02 -0.90 8.53
N LEU A 80 -0.27 -0.77 7.24
CA LEU A 80 0.77 -0.74 6.21
C LEU A 80 1.43 0.64 6.16
N PRO A 81 2.76 0.71 6.31
CA PRO A 81 3.49 1.98 6.33
C PRO A 81 3.90 2.44 4.93
N PHE A 82 3.09 2.15 3.92
CA PHE A 82 3.43 2.47 2.54
C PHE A 82 2.89 3.83 2.12
N ILE A 83 3.60 4.45 1.18
CA ILE A 83 3.22 5.71 0.56
C ILE A 83 3.15 5.48 -0.94
N ILE A 84 2.01 5.82 -1.54
CA ILE A 84 1.80 5.69 -2.98
C ILE A 84 2.14 6.99 -3.67
N LYS A 85 2.93 6.90 -4.73
CA LYS A 85 3.24 8.03 -5.60
C LYS A 85 2.34 7.95 -6.84
N ARG A 86 1.51 8.97 -7.04
CA ARG A 86 0.67 9.11 -8.23
C ARG A 86 1.26 10.16 -9.15
N SER A 87 1.60 9.76 -10.36
CA SER A 87 2.12 10.68 -11.36
C SER A 87 0.99 11.51 -11.96
N LEU A 88 1.24 12.82 -12.10
CA LEU A 88 0.33 13.78 -12.70
C LEU A 88 0.91 14.32 -14.02
N PRO A 89 0.11 14.97 -14.86
CA PRO A 89 0.62 15.67 -16.04
C PRO A 89 1.69 16.71 -15.68
N ASN A 90 2.54 17.06 -16.63
CA ASN A 90 3.59 18.08 -16.50
C ASN A 90 4.67 17.74 -15.46
N ASN A 91 5.02 16.45 -15.35
CA ASN A 91 6.06 15.96 -14.41
C ASN A 91 5.77 16.25 -12.95
N LYS A 92 4.51 16.48 -12.60
CA LYS A 92 4.07 16.61 -11.20
C LYS A 92 3.69 15.26 -10.63
N TYR A 93 3.58 15.19 -9.32
CA TYR A 93 3.16 13.97 -8.63
C TYR A 93 2.45 14.30 -7.33
N GLU A 94 1.71 13.32 -6.83
CA GLU A 94 1.06 13.37 -5.52
C GLU A 94 1.48 12.16 -4.69
N LEU A 95 1.53 12.33 -3.38
CA LEU A 95 1.81 11.24 -2.44
C LEU A 95 0.61 11.03 -1.51
N TYR A 96 0.23 9.77 -1.36
CA TYR A 96 -0.83 9.35 -0.43
C TYR A 96 -0.30 8.28 0.51
N ARG A 97 -0.63 8.39 1.79
CA ARG A 97 -0.47 7.26 2.69
C ARG A 97 -1.52 6.20 2.33
N VAL A 98 -1.11 4.94 2.26
CA VAL A 98 -2.02 3.84 1.94
C VAL A 98 -3.24 3.84 2.86
N ARG A 99 -3.03 4.09 4.16
CA ARG A 99 -4.11 4.12 5.15
C ARG A 99 -5.13 5.24 4.93
N ASP A 100 -4.79 6.27 4.17
CA ASP A 100 -5.66 7.41 3.90
C ASP A 100 -6.52 7.20 2.66
N LEU A 101 -6.35 6.09 1.94
CA LEU A 101 -7.10 5.79 0.73
C LEU A 101 -8.33 4.95 1.05
N ASP A 102 -9.46 5.29 0.41
CA ASP A 102 -10.69 4.53 0.53
C ASP A 102 -10.59 3.23 -0.26
N LEU A 103 -11.06 2.14 0.31
CA LEU A 103 -10.99 0.81 -0.28
C LEU A 103 -12.25 0.42 -1.05
N VAL A 104 -13.16 1.36 -1.29
CA VAL A 104 -14.46 1.07 -1.92
C VAL A 104 -14.32 0.40 -3.29
N SER A 105 -13.36 0.85 -4.10
CA SER A 105 -13.16 0.31 -5.46
C SER A 105 -12.54 -1.08 -5.49
N VAL A 106 -11.94 -1.52 -4.38
CA VAL A 106 -11.26 -2.82 -4.30
C VAL A 106 -11.97 -3.79 -3.34
N GLN A 107 -13.12 -3.41 -2.82
CA GLN A 107 -13.83 -4.21 -1.83
C GLN A 107 -14.15 -5.63 -2.33
N HIS A 108 -14.52 -5.76 -3.59
CA HIS A 108 -14.81 -7.06 -4.18
C HIS A 108 -13.57 -7.97 -4.26
N MET A 109 -12.38 -7.38 -4.39
CA MET A 109 -11.13 -8.12 -4.38
C MET A 109 -10.76 -8.54 -2.96
N ILE A 110 -11.00 -7.69 -1.98
CA ILE A 110 -10.82 -7.99 -0.56
C ILE A 110 -11.69 -9.17 -0.15
N ASN A 111 -12.94 -9.19 -0.59
CA ASN A 111 -13.92 -10.22 -0.21
C ASN A 111 -13.51 -11.62 -0.66
N LYS A 112 -12.62 -11.75 -1.63
CA LYS A 112 -12.10 -13.06 -2.06
C LYS A 112 -11.16 -13.70 -1.03
N TYR A 113 -10.60 -12.91 -0.11
CA TYR A 113 -9.59 -13.34 0.84
C TYR A 113 -10.07 -13.35 2.29
N ILE A 114 -11.27 -12.90 2.53
CA ILE A 114 -11.83 -12.81 3.89
C ILE A 114 -13.01 -13.78 4.05
#